data_3b71970e6c92508ab77b29311947f68b
#
_entry.id   3b71970e6c92508ab77b29311947f68b
#
_cell.length_a   1.000
_cell.length_b   1.000
_cell.length_c   1.000
_cell.angle_alpha   90.00
_cell.angle_beta   90.00
_cell.angle_gamma   90.00
#
_symmetry.space_group_name_H-M   'P 1'
#
loop_
_entity.id
_entity.type
_entity.pdbx_description
1 polymer ?
#
loop_
_entity_poly.entity_id
_entity_poly.type
_entity_poly.pdbx_seq_one_letter_code
_entity_poly.pdbx_strand_id
1 'polypeptide(L)'
;VSSIVPVEDMPYMADGQTVDIVLNPLGVPSRMNIGQVLEVHMGWAAKGLGQKIQRMLDAQAKIADLRKFLDEIYNHDNNPDKGFGTHAERVDLKQFSDAELLTLAQNLTDGVPMATPVFDGAAEAEIKKMLELADLPLSGQTVLHDGRTGEAFEREVTVGYMHMLKLNHLVDDKMHARSTGPYSLVTQQPLGGKAQFGGQRFGEMEVWALEAY
;
A
#
# COMPACT_ATOMS: atom_id res chain seq x y z
N VAL A 1 1.52 -5.51 18.60
CA VAL A 1 2.72 -6.35 18.64
C VAL A 1 3.09 -6.66 17.19
N SER A 2 4.34 -6.47 16.83
CA SER A 2 4.89 -6.79 15.52
C SER A 2 6.16 -7.61 15.67
N SER A 3 6.49 -8.40 14.66
CA SER A 3 7.74 -9.16 14.59
C SER A 3 8.36 -8.98 13.21
N ILE A 4 9.66 -9.13 13.14
CA ILE A 4 10.42 -9.16 11.89
C ILE A 4 10.77 -10.62 11.63
N VAL A 5 10.42 -11.09 10.43
CA VAL A 5 10.59 -12.48 10.01
C VAL A 5 11.54 -12.50 8.81
N PRO A 6 12.46 -13.47 8.72
CA PRO A 6 13.28 -13.66 7.53
C PRO A 6 12.43 -13.90 6.27
N VAL A 7 12.95 -13.54 5.10
CA VAL A 7 12.22 -13.67 3.82
C VAL A 7 11.85 -15.12 3.54
N GLU A 8 12.70 -16.07 3.92
CA GLU A 8 12.50 -17.51 3.73
C GLU A 8 11.29 -18.05 4.49
N ASP A 9 10.96 -17.44 5.62
CA ASP A 9 9.82 -17.85 6.48
C ASP A 9 8.52 -17.13 6.12
N MET A 10 8.57 -16.16 5.20
CA MET A 10 7.37 -15.42 4.77
C MET A 10 6.51 -16.24 3.83
N PRO A 11 5.17 -16.07 3.89
CA PRO A 11 4.27 -16.68 2.92
C PRO A 11 4.61 -16.32 1.49
N TYR A 12 4.37 -17.21 0.55
CA TYR A 12 4.64 -16.99 -0.87
C TYR A 12 3.49 -17.48 -1.75
N MET A 13 3.38 -16.88 -2.93
CA MET A 13 2.42 -17.29 -3.95
C MET A 13 2.95 -18.45 -4.79
N ALA A 14 2.09 -19.06 -5.60
CA ALA A 14 2.45 -20.19 -6.47
C ALA A 14 3.56 -19.87 -7.50
N ASP A 15 3.72 -18.59 -7.85
CA ASP A 15 4.78 -18.09 -8.74
C ASP A 15 6.14 -17.89 -8.03
N GLY A 16 6.19 -18.14 -6.72
CA GLY A 16 7.38 -17.97 -5.88
C GLY A 16 7.58 -16.55 -5.33
N GLN A 17 6.70 -15.61 -5.64
CA GLN A 17 6.77 -14.27 -5.08
C GLN A 17 6.38 -14.29 -3.61
N THR A 18 7.26 -13.78 -2.73
CA THR A 18 7.03 -13.69 -1.30
C THR A 18 6.22 -12.45 -0.93
N VAL A 19 5.49 -12.54 0.18
CA VAL A 19 4.78 -11.41 0.77
C VAL A 19 5.76 -10.62 1.66
N ASP A 20 5.78 -9.31 1.53
CA ASP A 20 6.68 -8.44 2.32
C ASP A 20 6.09 -8.11 3.69
N ILE A 21 4.78 -7.92 3.79
CA ILE A 21 4.09 -7.53 5.01
C ILE A 21 2.82 -8.36 5.17
N VAL A 22 2.64 -8.91 6.36
CA VAL A 22 1.38 -9.59 6.77
C VAL A 22 0.66 -8.70 7.76
N LEU A 23 -0.56 -8.34 7.45
CA LEU A 23 -1.42 -7.49 8.29
C LEU A 23 -2.47 -8.34 9.00
N ASN A 24 -2.71 -8.03 10.30
CA ASN A 24 -3.77 -8.69 11.03
C ASN A 24 -5.14 -8.16 10.59
N PRO A 25 -6.06 -9.02 10.13
CA PRO A 25 -7.38 -8.61 9.67
C PRO A 25 -8.25 -7.98 10.77
N LEU A 26 -8.01 -8.27 12.04
CA LEU A 26 -8.72 -7.64 13.16
C LEU A 26 -8.48 -6.12 13.27
N GLY A 27 -7.36 -5.64 12.72
CA GLY A 27 -7.05 -4.21 12.67
C GLY A 27 -7.89 -3.39 11.70
N VAL A 28 -8.63 -4.03 10.79
CA VAL A 28 -9.47 -3.35 9.79
C VAL A 28 -10.84 -2.95 10.36
N PRO A 29 -11.69 -3.89 10.84
CA PRO A 29 -13.02 -3.53 11.31
C PRO A 29 -12.99 -2.66 12.58
N SER A 30 -12.02 -2.89 13.47
CA SER A 30 -11.89 -2.10 14.72
C SER A 30 -11.53 -0.63 14.46
N ARG A 31 -10.88 -0.33 13.35
CA ARG A 31 -10.49 1.04 12.95
C ARG A 31 -11.37 1.66 11.88
N MET A 32 -12.38 0.95 11.40
CA MET A 32 -13.34 1.41 10.39
C MET A 32 -12.67 1.91 9.09
N ASN A 33 -11.54 1.34 8.71
CA ASN A 33 -10.76 1.72 7.53
C ASN A 33 -10.84 0.66 6.40
N ILE A 34 -12.06 0.27 6.04
CA ILE A 34 -12.32 -0.74 4.99
C ILE A 34 -11.72 -0.34 3.64
N GLY A 35 -11.56 0.95 3.38
CA GLY A 35 -10.94 1.46 2.15
C GLY A 35 -9.55 0.90 1.86
N GLN A 36 -8.79 0.48 2.88
CA GLN A 36 -7.48 -0.16 2.67
C GLN A 36 -7.59 -1.51 1.95
N VAL A 37 -8.67 -2.26 2.13
CA VAL A 37 -8.88 -3.53 1.41
C VAL A 37 -9.13 -3.27 -0.08
N LEU A 38 -9.93 -2.24 -0.39
CA LEU A 38 -10.16 -1.81 -1.77
C LEU A 38 -8.88 -1.28 -2.42
N GLU A 39 -8.05 -0.55 -1.66
CA GLU A 39 -6.72 -0.11 -2.11
C GLU A 39 -5.81 -1.29 -2.45
N VAL A 40 -5.78 -2.33 -1.62
CA VAL A 40 -5.00 -3.55 -1.88
C VAL A 40 -5.45 -4.25 -3.16
N HIS A 41 -6.74 -4.39 -3.39
CA HIS A 41 -7.29 -4.96 -4.62
C HIS A 41 -6.91 -4.13 -5.85
N MET A 42 -7.08 -2.81 -5.78
CA MET A 42 -6.72 -1.92 -6.87
C MET A 42 -5.21 -1.90 -7.13
N GLY A 43 -4.40 -1.95 -6.09
CA GLY A 43 -2.94 -2.03 -6.21
C GLY A 43 -2.49 -3.32 -6.89
N TRP A 44 -3.15 -4.44 -6.61
CA TRP A 44 -2.87 -5.69 -7.30
C TRP A 44 -3.24 -5.63 -8.78
N ALA A 45 -4.41 -5.06 -9.10
CA ALA A 45 -4.82 -4.80 -10.48
C ALA A 45 -3.81 -3.90 -11.20
N ALA A 46 -3.39 -2.80 -10.58
CA ALA A 46 -2.44 -1.84 -11.15
C ALA A 46 -1.08 -2.50 -11.48
N LYS A 47 -0.56 -3.34 -10.58
CA LYS A 47 0.68 -4.09 -10.81
C LYS A 47 0.50 -5.15 -11.89
N GLY A 48 -0.61 -5.88 -11.89
CA GLY A 48 -0.93 -6.89 -12.90
C GLY A 48 -1.07 -6.30 -14.30
N LEU A 49 -1.69 -5.13 -14.43
CA LEU A 49 -1.77 -4.39 -15.71
C LEU A 49 -0.38 -3.99 -16.21
N GLY A 50 0.51 -3.51 -15.32
CA GLY A 50 1.89 -3.21 -15.66
C GLY A 50 2.65 -4.43 -16.19
N GLN A 51 2.53 -5.57 -15.51
CA GLN A 51 3.11 -6.84 -15.95
C GLN A 51 2.56 -7.33 -17.29
N LYS A 52 1.27 -7.07 -17.58
CA LYS A 52 0.65 -7.40 -18.86
C LYS A 52 1.20 -6.51 -19.97
N ILE A 53 1.36 -5.22 -19.72
CA ILE A 53 2.03 -4.28 -20.65
C ILE A 53 3.45 -4.74 -20.93
N GLN A 54 4.22 -5.12 -19.90
CA GLN A 54 5.58 -5.65 -20.08
C GLN A 54 5.59 -6.88 -20.99
N ARG A 55 4.71 -7.85 -20.74
CA ARG A 55 4.59 -9.05 -21.59
C ARG A 55 4.24 -8.71 -23.04
N MET A 56 3.39 -7.70 -23.27
CA MET A 56 3.06 -7.23 -24.63
C MET A 56 4.26 -6.58 -25.32
N LEU A 57 5.06 -5.81 -24.60
CA LEU A 57 6.29 -5.20 -25.11
C LEU A 57 7.35 -6.28 -25.46
N ASP A 58 7.56 -7.24 -24.57
CA ASP A 58 8.53 -8.34 -24.78
C ASP A 58 8.11 -9.25 -25.96
N ALA A 59 6.83 -9.47 -26.14
CA ALA A 59 6.28 -10.21 -27.27
C ALA A 59 6.25 -9.39 -28.58
N GLN A 60 6.71 -8.13 -28.58
CA GLN A 60 6.66 -7.22 -29.72
C GLN A 60 5.24 -7.13 -30.33
N ALA A 61 4.22 -7.04 -29.48
CA ALA A 61 2.85 -6.90 -29.89
C ALA A 61 2.64 -5.69 -30.82
N LYS A 62 1.64 -5.77 -31.70
CA LYS A 62 1.34 -4.66 -32.59
C LYS A 62 0.97 -3.41 -31.81
N ILE A 63 1.47 -2.25 -32.24
CA ILE A 63 1.18 -0.96 -31.59
C ILE A 63 -0.34 -0.69 -31.52
N ALA A 64 -1.11 -1.17 -32.49
CA ALA A 64 -2.56 -1.05 -32.47
C ALA A 64 -3.21 -1.82 -31.30
N ASP A 65 -2.71 -3.01 -30.97
CA ASP A 65 -3.23 -3.82 -29.87
C ASP A 65 -2.83 -3.19 -28.52
N LEU A 66 -1.61 -2.68 -28.41
CA LEU A 66 -1.15 -1.94 -27.26
C LEU A 66 -1.96 -0.66 -27.04
N ARG A 67 -2.22 0.11 -28.10
CA ARG A 67 -3.08 1.31 -28.05
C ARG A 67 -4.49 0.99 -27.58
N LYS A 68 -5.07 -0.10 -28.09
CA LYS A 68 -6.40 -0.56 -27.66
C LYS A 68 -6.42 -0.94 -26.17
N PHE A 69 -5.41 -1.68 -25.72
CA PHE A 69 -5.31 -2.08 -24.33
C PHE A 69 -5.15 -0.87 -23.38
N LEU A 70 -4.33 0.09 -23.75
CA LEU A 70 -4.20 1.33 -22.99
C LEU A 70 -5.49 2.17 -23.01
N ASP A 71 -6.22 2.17 -24.11
CA ASP A 71 -7.53 2.83 -24.18
C ASP A 71 -8.55 2.17 -23.25
N GLU A 72 -8.54 0.85 -23.14
CA GLU A 72 -9.38 0.11 -22.20
C GLU A 72 -9.01 0.39 -20.73
N ILE A 73 -7.76 0.69 -20.41
CA ILE A 73 -7.31 1.06 -19.05
C ILE A 73 -7.77 2.48 -18.70
N TYR A 74 -7.51 3.45 -19.59
CA TYR A 74 -7.75 4.86 -19.29
C TYR A 74 -9.19 5.31 -19.53
N ASN A 75 -9.89 4.70 -20.48
CA ASN A 75 -11.21 5.12 -20.95
C ASN A 75 -12.26 4.01 -20.88
N HIS A 76 -12.17 3.13 -19.89
CA HIS A 76 -12.96 1.91 -19.80
C HIS A 76 -14.46 2.14 -19.54
N ASP A 77 -14.87 3.33 -19.18
CA ASP A 77 -16.27 3.62 -18.91
C ASP A 77 -17.05 3.76 -20.23
N ASN A 78 -18.25 3.18 -20.30
CA ASN A 78 -19.13 3.27 -21.46
C ASN A 78 -19.65 4.70 -21.73
N ASN A 79 -19.26 5.66 -20.90
CA ASN A 79 -19.60 7.05 -21.09
C ASN A 79 -18.51 7.73 -21.95
N PRO A 80 -18.84 8.23 -23.16
CA PRO A 80 -17.87 8.80 -24.09
C PRO A 80 -17.15 10.05 -23.55
N ASP A 81 -17.69 10.66 -22.50
CA ASP A 81 -17.18 11.92 -21.93
C ASP A 81 -16.36 11.74 -20.64
N LYS A 82 -16.20 10.50 -20.14
CA LYS A 82 -15.53 10.24 -18.87
C LYS A 82 -14.39 9.24 -19.00
N GLY A 83 -13.27 9.51 -18.31
CA GLY A 83 -12.20 8.57 -18.07
C GLY A 83 -12.44 7.70 -16.82
N PHE A 84 -11.41 7.09 -16.28
CA PHE A 84 -11.49 6.30 -15.05
C PHE A 84 -11.93 7.17 -13.86
N GLY A 85 -13.09 6.82 -13.26
CA GLY A 85 -13.73 7.61 -12.21
C GLY A 85 -14.72 8.65 -12.75
N THR A 86 -15.64 9.10 -11.90
CA THR A 86 -16.78 9.96 -12.29
C THR A 86 -16.40 11.36 -12.78
N HIS A 87 -15.19 11.83 -12.45
CA HIS A 87 -14.70 13.17 -12.78
C HIS A 87 -13.40 13.19 -13.61
N ALA A 88 -12.87 12.02 -14.00
CA ALA A 88 -11.67 11.98 -14.81
C ALA A 88 -11.96 12.36 -16.27
N GLU A 89 -11.14 13.25 -16.83
CA GLU A 89 -11.21 13.57 -18.26
C GLU A 89 -10.72 12.38 -19.08
N ARG A 90 -11.36 12.16 -20.23
CA ARG A 90 -10.96 11.11 -21.17
C ARG A 90 -9.59 11.42 -21.76
N VAL A 91 -8.70 10.46 -21.74
CA VAL A 91 -7.39 10.58 -22.39
C VAL A 91 -7.51 10.18 -23.88
N ASP A 92 -7.24 11.12 -24.78
CA ASP A 92 -7.26 10.83 -26.22
C ASP A 92 -5.90 10.26 -26.68
N LEU A 93 -5.80 8.93 -26.63
CA LEU A 93 -4.60 8.21 -27.04
C LEU A 93 -4.33 8.26 -28.55
N LYS A 94 -5.28 8.76 -29.38
CA LYS A 94 -5.09 8.91 -30.82
C LYS A 94 -4.14 10.05 -31.17
N GLN A 95 -3.99 11.02 -30.27
CA GLN A 95 -3.07 12.17 -30.46
C GLN A 95 -1.60 11.78 -30.28
N PHE A 96 -1.33 10.64 -29.60
CA PHE A 96 0.03 10.18 -29.37
C PHE A 96 0.62 9.51 -30.62
N SER A 97 1.84 9.88 -30.98
CA SER A 97 2.62 9.15 -31.97
C SER A 97 2.99 7.75 -31.47
N ASP A 98 3.35 6.86 -32.36
CA ASP A 98 3.72 5.49 -31.98
C ASP A 98 4.94 5.44 -31.06
N ALA A 99 5.91 6.37 -31.23
CA ALA A 99 7.08 6.48 -30.37
C ALA A 99 6.70 6.95 -28.93
N GLU A 100 5.82 7.93 -28.82
CA GLU A 100 5.32 8.41 -27.54
C GLU A 100 4.50 7.35 -26.81
N LEU A 101 3.70 6.58 -27.54
CA LEU A 101 2.92 5.48 -26.99
C LEU A 101 3.84 4.38 -26.44
N LEU A 102 4.91 4.03 -27.14
CA LEU A 102 5.90 3.07 -26.64
C LEU A 102 6.62 3.58 -25.41
N THR A 103 6.98 4.86 -25.37
CA THR A 103 7.59 5.47 -24.18
C THR A 103 6.61 5.46 -22.99
N LEU A 104 5.34 5.77 -23.23
CA LEU A 104 4.31 5.67 -22.20
C LEU A 104 4.18 4.23 -21.68
N ALA A 105 4.09 3.26 -22.58
CA ALA A 105 3.99 1.86 -22.21
C ALA A 105 5.20 1.38 -21.40
N GLN A 106 6.42 1.78 -21.77
CA GLN A 106 7.63 1.49 -21.02
C GLN A 106 7.60 2.06 -19.60
N ASN A 107 7.05 3.27 -19.42
CA ASN A 107 6.91 3.87 -18.10
C ASN A 107 5.86 3.18 -17.21
N LEU A 108 4.91 2.44 -17.82
CA LEU A 108 3.84 1.75 -17.12
C LEU A 108 4.17 0.29 -16.78
N THR A 109 5.33 -0.22 -17.15
CA THR A 109 5.72 -1.62 -16.91
C THR A 109 5.79 -1.99 -15.44
N ASP A 110 6.18 -1.06 -14.58
CA ASP A 110 6.24 -1.27 -13.12
C ASP A 110 4.87 -1.25 -12.44
N GLY A 111 3.87 -0.75 -13.10
CA GLY A 111 2.49 -0.64 -12.65
C GLY A 111 1.81 0.60 -13.19
N VAL A 112 0.51 0.53 -13.37
CA VAL A 112 -0.31 1.66 -13.81
C VAL A 112 -0.70 2.50 -12.59
N PRO A 113 -0.27 3.77 -12.49
CA PRO A 113 -0.66 4.62 -11.37
C PRO A 113 -2.16 4.94 -11.45
N MET A 114 -2.86 4.69 -10.36
CA MET A 114 -4.29 4.97 -10.22
C MET A 114 -4.53 5.86 -9.01
N ALA A 115 -5.33 6.90 -9.19
CA ALA A 115 -5.73 7.80 -8.12
C ALA A 115 -7.18 8.22 -8.30
N THR A 116 -7.89 8.36 -7.19
CA THR A 116 -9.27 8.85 -7.16
C THR A 116 -9.39 10.01 -6.17
N PRO A 117 -10.33 10.95 -6.37
CA PRO A 117 -10.66 11.97 -5.36
C PRO A 117 -11.12 11.33 -4.05
N VAL A 118 -10.95 12.05 -2.94
CA VAL A 118 -11.21 11.52 -1.57
C VAL A 118 -12.64 11.06 -1.38
N PHE A 119 -13.62 11.80 -1.93
CA PHE A 119 -15.06 11.50 -1.78
C PHE A 119 -15.72 10.91 -3.04
N ASP A 120 -14.94 10.64 -4.06
CA ASP A 120 -15.39 10.06 -5.33
C ASP A 120 -14.44 8.93 -5.73
N GLY A 121 -14.39 7.91 -4.88
CA GLY A 121 -13.54 6.75 -5.06
C GLY A 121 -14.08 5.80 -6.13
N ALA A 122 -13.23 4.85 -6.54
CA ALA A 122 -13.61 3.81 -7.49
C ALA A 122 -14.73 2.93 -6.93
N ALA A 123 -15.72 2.64 -7.76
CA ALA A 123 -16.80 1.71 -7.42
C ALA A 123 -16.31 0.25 -7.48
N GLU A 124 -16.99 -0.65 -6.77
CA GLU A 124 -16.65 -2.08 -6.76
C GLU A 124 -16.60 -2.68 -8.17
N ALA A 125 -17.54 -2.28 -9.04
CA ALA A 125 -17.59 -2.74 -10.43
C ALA A 125 -16.35 -2.33 -11.24
N GLU A 126 -15.82 -1.14 -11.01
CA GLU A 126 -14.61 -0.63 -11.66
C GLU A 126 -13.37 -1.40 -11.20
N ILE A 127 -13.26 -1.68 -9.89
CA ILE A 127 -12.17 -2.48 -9.34
C ILE A 127 -12.17 -3.90 -9.92
N LYS A 128 -13.34 -4.54 -9.97
CA LYS A 128 -13.49 -5.87 -10.56
C LYS A 128 -13.11 -5.89 -12.03
N LYS A 129 -13.49 -4.87 -12.79
CA LYS A 129 -13.13 -4.76 -14.20
C LYS A 129 -11.62 -4.59 -14.39
N MET A 130 -10.95 -3.82 -13.54
CA MET A 130 -9.50 -3.68 -13.59
C MET A 130 -8.77 -5.00 -13.24
N LEU A 131 -9.28 -5.76 -12.27
CA LEU A 131 -8.77 -7.10 -11.96
C LEU A 131 -8.95 -8.05 -13.15
N GLU A 132 -10.11 -8.03 -13.81
CA GLU A 132 -10.37 -8.82 -15.02
C GLU A 132 -9.42 -8.46 -16.16
N LEU A 133 -9.22 -7.16 -16.43
CA LEU A 133 -8.27 -6.68 -17.44
C LEU A 133 -6.83 -7.11 -17.15
N ALA A 134 -6.48 -7.24 -15.86
CA ALA A 134 -5.16 -7.71 -15.41
C ALA A 134 -5.02 -9.24 -15.42
N ASP A 135 -6.06 -9.99 -15.81
CA ASP A 135 -6.14 -11.46 -15.75
C ASP A 135 -5.97 -11.99 -14.30
N LEU A 136 -6.50 -11.28 -13.33
CA LEU A 136 -6.44 -11.60 -11.90
C LEU A 136 -7.80 -12.09 -11.36
N PRO A 137 -7.82 -12.85 -10.27
CA PRO A 137 -9.07 -13.29 -9.63
C PRO A 137 -9.94 -12.09 -9.21
N LEU A 138 -11.24 -12.14 -9.54
CA LEU A 138 -12.18 -11.07 -9.19
C LEU A 138 -12.41 -10.93 -7.68
N SER A 139 -12.11 -11.99 -6.91
CA SER A 139 -12.15 -11.96 -5.44
C SER A 139 -11.01 -11.16 -4.82
N GLY A 140 -9.93 -10.92 -5.57
CA GLY A 140 -8.69 -10.34 -5.04
C GLY A 140 -7.96 -11.26 -4.05
N GLN A 141 -8.28 -12.54 -4.05
CA GLN A 141 -7.72 -13.55 -3.16
C GLN A 141 -6.95 -14.59 -3.95
N THR A 142 -5.93 -15.15 -3.32
CA THR A 142 -5.12 -16.22 -3.91
C THR A 142 -4.68 -17.21 -2.83
N VAL A 143 -4.26 -18.38 -3.27
CA VAL A 143 -3.69 -19.40 -2.37
C VAL A 143 -2.24 -19.03 -2.07
N LEU A 144 -1.92 -18.90 -0.80
CA LEU A 144 -0.56 -18.72 -0.31
C LEU A 144 -0.04 -20.00 0.30
N HIS A 145 1.28 -20.15 0.32
CA HIS A 145 1.99 -21.26 0.95
C HIS A 145 2.79 -20.72 2.14
N ASP A 146 2.85 -21.50 3.21
CA ASP A 146 3.67 -21.15 4.37
C ASP A 146 5.16 -21.30 4.02
N GLY A 147 5.95 -20.26 4.26
CA GLY A 147 7.38 -20.29 3.99
C GLY A 147 8.18 -21.31 4.79
N ARG A 148 7.68 -21.76 5.94
CA ARG A 148 8.35 -22.73 6.80
C ARG A 148 8.04 -24.18 6.43
N THR A 149 6.75 -24.48 6.21
CA THR A 149 6.28 -25.85 5.95
C THR A 149 6.14 -26.16 4.47
N GLY A 150 5.93 -25.13 3.64
CA GLY A 150 5.61 -25.27 2.22
C GLY A 150 4.16 -25.69 1.96
N GLU A 151 3.35 -25.85 3.00
CA GLU A 151 1.95 -26.23 2.87
C GLU A 151 1.08 -25.05 2.45
N ALA A 152 0.06 -25.33 1.64
CA ALA A 152 -0.91 -24.31 1.26
C ALA A 152 -1.82 -23.95 2.44
N PHE A 153 -2.18 -22.69 2.58
CA PHE A 153 -3.19 -22.28 3.56
C PHE A 153 -4.57 -22.86 3.20
N GLU A 154 -5.35 -23.22 4.21
CA GLU A 154 -6.69 -23.80 4.03
C GLU A 154 -7.66 -22.84 3.30
N ARG A 155 -7.43 -21.54 3.39
CA ARG A 155 -8.28 -20.52 2.79
C ARG A 155 -7.45 -19.58 1.92
N GLU A 156 -8.08 -19.13 0.85
CA GLU A 156 -7.54 -18.05 0.03
C GLU A 156 -7.35 -16.78 0.86
N VAL A 157 -6.26 -16.07 0.60
CA VAL A 157 -5.86 -14.86 1.33
C VAL A 157 -5.92 -13.67 0.38
N THR A 158 -6.41 -12.53 0.87
CA THR A 158 -6.35 -11.25 0.15
C THR A 158 -4.90 -10.80 0.04
N VAL A 159 -4.41 -10.68 -1.18
CA VAL A 159 -3.05 -10.24 -1.51
C VAL A 159 -3.13 -9.04 -2.46
N GLY A 160 -2.19 -8.15 -2.36
CA GLY A 160 -2.10 -7.01 -3.26
C GLY A 160 -1.02 -6.03 -2.84
N TYR A 161 -1.01 -4.88 -3.46
CA TYR A 161 -0.02 -3.83 -3.22
C TYR A 161 -0.69 -2.65 -2.52
N MET A 162 -0.03 -2.12 -1.50
CA MET A 162 -0.48 -0.99 -0.71
C MET A 162 0.59 0.08 -0.68
N HIS A 163 0.18 1.35 -0.73
CA HIS A 163 1.10 2.47 -0.56
C HIS A 163 1.46 2.64 0.91
N MET A 164 2.74 2.46 1.23
CA MET A 164 3.26 2.53 2.59
C MET A 164 4.25 3.67 2.74
N LEU A 165 4.10 4.46 3.80
CA LEU A 165 4.99 5.55 4.14
C LEU A 165 5.66 5.29 5.49
N LYS A 166 6.97 5.49 5.57
CA LYS A 166 7.69 5.56 6.84
C LYS A 166 7.57 6.97 7.39
N LEU A 167 6.88 7.11 8.52
CA LEU A 167 6.72 8.40 9.18
C LEU A 167 7.97 8.80 9.96
N ASN A 168 8.17 10.11 10.16
CA ASN A 168 9.29 10.69 10.91
C ASN A 168 9.15 10.53 12.43
N HIS A 169 8.42 9.50 12.89
CA HIS A 169 8.28 9.14 14.30
C HIS A 169 9.26 8.03 14.68
N LEU A 170 10.53 8.23 14.37
CA LEU A 170 11.59 7.27 14.64
C LEU A 170 11.84 7.15 16.14
N VAL A 171 12.09 5.93 16.60
CA VAL A 171 12.36 5.63 18.01
C VAL A 171 13.60 6.38 18.53
N ASP A 172 14.64 6.49 17.70
CA ASP A 172 15.90 7.16 18.08
C ASP A 172 15.68 8.65 18.44
N ASP A 173 14.76 9.31 17.75
CA ASP A 173 14.40 10.70 18.04
C ASP A 173 13.57 10.85 19.32
N LYS A 174 12.88 9.80 19.74
CA LYS A 174 12.00 9.79 20.92
C LYS A 174 12.67 9.19 22.16
N MET A 175 13.69 8.36 21.97
CA MET A 175 14.43 7.78 23.07
C MET A 175 15.14 8.86 23.87
N HIS A 176 14.91 8.87 25.17
CA HIS A 176 15.47 9.87 26.08
C HIS A 176 15.73 9.26 27.45
N ALA A 177 16.90 9.56 28.02
CA ALA A 177 17.28 9.19 29.36
C ALA A 177 18.04 10.34 30.01
N ARG A 178 17.97 10.41 31.35
CA ARG A 178 18.67 11.41 32.13
C ARG A 178 19.15 10.80 33.45
N SER A 179 20.36 11.09 33.80
CA SER A 179 20.89 10.93 35.20
C SER A 179 20.89 12.25 35.93
N THR A 180 21.74 13.19 35.51
CA THR A 180 21.83 14.57 36.00
C THR A 180 21.79 15.52 34.82
N GLY A 181 21.26 16.73 35.00
CA GLY A 181 21.17 17.73 33.96
C GLY A 181 20.67 19.08 34.46
N PRO A 182 20.25 19.98 33.57
CA PRO A 182 19.84 21.32 33.95
C PRO A 182 18.59 21.34 34.82
N TYR A 183 18.54 22.28 35.75
CA TYR A 183 17.44 22.54 36.67
C TYR A 183 16.82 23.92 36.40
N SER A 184 15.55 24.08 36.75
CA SER A 184 14.88 25.39 36.71
C SER A 184 15.51 26.34 37.73
N LEU A 185 15.66 27.62 37.32
CA LEU A 185 16.21 28.64 38.19
C LEU A 185 15.33 28.96 39.42
N VAL A 186 14.01 28.91 39.23
CA VAL A 186 13.05 29.30 40.28
C VAL A 186 12.72 28.14 41.19
N THR A 187 12.36 27.00 40.65
CA THR A 187 11.89 25.83 41.44
C THR A 187 12.97 24.85 41.80
N GLN A 188 14.17 24.97 41.20
CA GLN A 188 15.29 24.05 41.40
C GLN A 188 14.89 22.57 41.07
N GLN A 189 13.92 22.40 40.21
CA GLN A 189 13.48 21.10 39.75
C GLN A 189 14.04 20.80 38.34
N PRO A 190 14.19 19.52 37.97
CA PRO A 190 14.60 19.16 36.63
C PRO A 190 13.67 19.76 35.56
N LEU A 191 14.26 20.27 34.47
CA LEU A 191 13.47 20.75 33.33
C LEU A 191 12.69 19.59 32.68
N GLY A 192 11.64 19.88 31.91
CA GLY A 192 10.88 18.91 31.15
C GLY A 192 11.31 18.85 29.68
N GLY A 193 11.08 17.71 29.02
CA GLY A 193 11.30 17.54 27.60
C GLY A 193 12.72 17.09 27.20
N LYS A 194 12.78 16.36 26.05
CA LYS A 194 14.02 15.82 25.48
C LYS A 194 14.99 16.91 25.04
N ALA A 195 14.49 17.98 24.42
CA ALA A 195 15.28 19.06 23.86
C ALA A 195 16.10 19.81 24.95
N GLN A 196 15.59 19.87 26.17
CA GLN A 196 16.21 20.53 27.31
C GLN A 196 17.01 19.56 28.23
N PHE A 197 17.20 18.32 27.77
CA PHE A 197 17.75 17.26 28.58
C PHE A 197 17.02 17.11 29.93
N GLY A 198 15.69 17.15 29.88
CA GLY A 198 14.82 17.11 31.05
C GLY A 198 14.57 15.71 31.58
N GLY A 199 14.00 15.63 32.78
CA GLY A 199 13.61 14.39 33.42
C GLY A 199 12.11 14.09 33.23
N GLN A 200 11.73 12.83 33.45
CA GLN A 200 10.35 12.42 33.50
C GLN A 200 9.71 12.88 34.82
N ARG A 201 8.45 13.34 34.74
CA ARG A 201 7.71 13.69 35.95
C ARG A 201 7.21 12.41 36.61
N PHE A 202 7.59 12.25 37.89
CA PHE A 202 7.04 11.25 38.77
C PHE A 202 5.85 11.87 39.54
N GLY A 203 4.64 11.68 39.05
CA GLY A 203 3.45 12.31 39.61
C GLY A 203 2.94 11.63 40.87
N GLU A 204 1.89 12.19 41.46
CA GLU A 204 1.28 11.70 42.71
C GLU A 204 0.77 10.26 42.59
N MET A 205 0.14 9.93 41.44
CA MET A 205 -0.39 8.58 41.22
C MET A 205 0.71 7.54 41.07
N GLU A 206 1.86 7.89 40.50
CA GLU A 206 3.03 7.02 40.36
C GLU A 206 3.66 6.76 41.75
N VAL A 207 3.61 7.75 42.66
CA VAL A 207 4.04 7.56 44.06
C VAL A 207 3.11 6.56 44.76
N TRP A 208 1.80 6.68 44.59
CA TRP A 208 0.84 5.71 45.15
C TRP A 208 1.07 4.29 44.63
N ALA A 209 1.42 4.16 43.37
CA ALA A 209 1.74 2.85 42.81
C ALA A 209 2.96 2.20 43.45
N LEU A 210 3.99 2.98 43.78
CA LEU A 210 5.15 2.48 44.54
C LEU A 210 4.83 2.17 46.00
N GLU A 211 3.99 2.98 46.64
CA GLU A 211 3.57 2.75 48.04
C GLU A 211 2.71 1.47 48.15
N ALA A 212 1.96 1.12 47.12
CA ALA A 212 1.12 -0.09 47.06
C ALA A 212 1.93 -1.38 46.87
N TYR A 213 3.18 -1.28 46.39
CA TYR A 213 4.07 -2.39 46.08
C TYR A 213 5.39 -2.28 46.88
#